data_9a89feed3d42739b9141e844da5ef4cb
#
_entry.id   9a89feed3d42739b9141e844da5ef4cb
#
_cell.length_a   1.000
_cell.length_b   1.000
_cell.length_c   1.000
_cell.angle_alpha   90.00
_cell.angle_beta   90.00
_cell.angle_gamma   90.00
#
_symmetry.space_group_name_H-M   'P 1'
#
loop_
_entity.id
_entity.type
_entity.pdbx_description
1 polymer ?
#
loop_
_entity_poly.entity_id
_entity_poly.type
_entity_poly.pdbx_seq_one_letter_code
_entity_poly.pdbx_strand_id
1 'polypeptide(L)'
;MPPLLHIGTDTLALDSVAVSLGDGAGADGAVVTFLGLVRNHNLGRRVRYLEYEAYEPLALKAFERIAGEIAERWPGARLALHHRIGRLQIGEASIAIAARSPHRGDAYAACRYAIERVKQIAPIWKREFFDGGDVWIEGATANPDDERARREAERLACA
;
A
#
# COMPACT_ATOMS: atom_id res chain seq x y z
N MET A 1 19.90 -1.77 -5.61
CA MET A 1 18.83 -0.97 -5.00
C MET A 1 17.50 -1.71 -5.18
N PRO A 2 16.68 -1.86 -4.16
CA PRO A 2 15.38 -2.51 -4.32
C PRO A 2 14.48 -1.70 -5.26
N PRO A 3 13.53 -2.35 -5.95
CA PRO A 3 12.61 -1.66 -6.84
C PRO A 3 11.67 -0.72 -6.06
N LEU A 4 11.17 0.33 -6.72
CA LEU A 4 10.19 1.24 -6.11
C LEU A 4 8.84 0.54 -5.86
N LEU A 5 8.40 -0.24 -6.82
CA LEU A 5 7.13 -0.97 -6.76
C LEU A 5 7.40 -2.46 -6.79
N HIS A 6 6.85 -3.18 -5.83
CA HIS A 6 7.12 -4.61 -5.69
C HIS A 6 5.94 -5.36 -5.08
N ILE A 7 5.75 -6.59 -5.53
CA ILE A 7 4.86 -7.57 -4.92
C ILE A 7 5.55 -8.92 -4.91
N GLY A 8 5.48 -9.65 -3.81
CA GLY A 8 6.16 -10.94 -3.66
C GLY A 8 5.94 -11.56 -2.30
N THR A 9 6.62 -12.66 -2.04
CA THR A 9 6.46 -13.47 -0.82
C THR A 9 7.45 -13.12 0.30
N ASP A 10 8.46 -12.33 -0.01
CA ASP A 10 9.50 -11.98 0.95
C ASP A 10 8.99 -11.07 2.08
N THR A 11 9.58 -11.22 3.25
CA THR A 11 9.31 -10.35 4.40
C THR A 11 9.64 -8.90 4.06
N LEU A 12 8.72 -8.00 4.36
CA LEU A 12 8.91 -6.57 4.10
C LEU A 12 9.81 -5.93 5.14
N ALA A 13 10.81 -5.17 4.66
CA ALA A 13 11.70 -4.36 5.47
C ALA A 13 11.43 -2.88 5.15
N LEU A 14 10.89 -2.14 6.11
CA LEU A 14 10.53 -0.74 5.92
C LEU A 14 11.71 0.13 5.49
N ASP A 15 12.88 -0.11 6.06
CA ASP A 15 14.10 0.61 5.69
C ASP A 15 14.47 0.38 4.21
N SER A 16 14.31 -0.85 3.71
CA SER A 16 14.56 -1.15 2.30
C SER A 16 13.62 -0.40 1.37
N VAL A 17 12.34 -0.29 1.76
CA VAL A 17 11.35 0.45 0.99
C VAL A 17 11.67 1.94 0.98
N ALA A 18 12.05 2.52 2.11
CA ALA A 18 12.45 3.92 2.19
C ALA A 18 13.73 4.21 1.38
N VAL A 19 14.72 3.31 1.46
CA VAL A 19 15.98 3.42 0.71
C VAL A 19 15.76 3.35 -0.80
N SER A 20 14.77 2.59 -1.28
CA SER A 20 14.46 2.51 -2.71
C SER A 20 14.12 3.85 -3.36
N LEU A 21 13.67 4.83 -2.56
CA LEU A 21 13.37 6.18 -3.03
C LEU A 21 14.64 6.99 -3.37
N GLY A 22 15.82 6.52 -2.95
CA GLY A 22 17.07 7.27 -3.10
C GLY A 22 17.18 8.44 -2.12
N ASP A 23 18.18 9.29 -2.31
CA ASP A 23 18.46 10.43 -1.43
C ASP A 23 17.78 11.75 -1.85
N GLY A 24 17.10 11.75 -3.01
CA GLY A 24 16.45 12.95 -3.56
C GLY A 24 17.42 14.08 -3.90
N ALA A 25 18.72 13.80 -3.97
CA ALA A 25 19.78 14.79 -4.20
C ALA A 25 19.71 16.01 -3.24
N GLY A 26 19.20 15.79 -2.03
CA GLY A 26 19.06 16.83 -1.01
C GLY A 26 17.88 17.79 -1.23
N ALA A 27 17.04 17.55 -2.23
CA ALA A 27 15.90 18.42 -2.52
C ALA A 27 14.67 18.13 -1.64
N ASP A 28 14.61 16.94 -1.04
CA ASP A 28 13.45 16.50 -0.28
C ASP A 28 13.63 16.77 1.23
N GLY A 29 12.60 17.35 1.82
CA GLY A 29 12.56 17.69 3.24
C GLY A 29 11.84 16.66 4.11
N ALA A 30 11.13 15.67 3.51
CA ALA A 30 10.36 14.70 4.26
C ALA A 30 10.27 13.34 3.59
N VAL A 31 10.31 12.29 4.43
CA VAL A 31 9.92 10.92 4.08
C VAL A 31 8.86 10.48 5.08
N VAL A 32 7.72 10.04 4.59
CA VAL A 32 6.64 9.47 5.40
C VAL A 32 6.50 8.00 5.05
N THR A 33 6.38 7.15 6.04
CA THR A 33 6.25 5.72 5.87
C THR A 33 4.97 5.18 6.50
N PHE A 34 4.39 4.17 5.88
CA PHE A 34 3.24 3.42 6.39
C PHE A 34 3.56 1.94 6.35
N LEU A 35 3.23 1.25 7.42
CA LEU A 35 3.37 -0.20 7.53
C LEU A 35 2.02 -0.80 7.94
N GLY A 36 1.40 -1.58 7.06
CA GLY A 36 0.16 -2.29 7.35
C GLY A 36 0.47 -3.65 7.99
N LEU A 37 -0.09 -3.89 9.18
CA LEU A 37 0.18 -5.10 9.95
C LEU A 37 -1.04 -6.01 10.01
N VAL A 38 -0.78 -7.32 10.11
CA VAL A 38 -1.83 -8.33 10.32
C VAL A 38 -2.30 -8.27 11.78
N ARG A 39 -3.59 -7.99 11.96
CA ARG A 39 -4.23 -7.93 13.29
C ARG A 39 -4.73 -9.30 13.74
N ASN A 40 -4.84 -9.50 15.04
CA ASN A 40 -5.36 -10.73 15.64
C ASN A 40 -6.89 -10.80 15.74
N HIS A 41 -7.61 -9.80 15.22
CA HIS A 41 -9.07 -9.75 15.26
C HIS A 41 -9.64 -9.01 14.05
N ASN A 42 -10.83 -9.42 13.63
CA ASN A 42 -11.62 -8.73 12.62
C ASN A 42 -13.11 -9.13 12.76
N LEU A 43 -14.02 -8.15 12.76
CA LEU A 43 -15.46 -8.36 12.83
C LEU A 43 -15.88 -9.31 13.98
N GLY A 44 -15.28 -9.14 15.16
CA GLY A 44 -15.56 -9.96 16.34
C GLY A 44 -14.94 -11.37 16.31
N ARG A 45 -14.19 -11.72 15.28
CA ARG A 45 -13.48 -13.01 15.17
C ARG A 45 -12.01 -12.87 15.57
N ARG A 46 -11.49 -13.91 16.20
CA ARG A 46 -10.05 -14.05 16.46
C ARG A 46 -9.36 -14.59 15.22
N VAL A 47 -8.54 -13.77 14.60
CA VAL A 47 -7.75 -14.14 13.43
C VAL A 47 -6.49 -14.89 13.88
N ARG A 48 -6.19 -16.00 13.21
CA ARG A 48 -4.99 -16.79 13.45
C ARG A 48 -3.85 -16.42 12.51
N TYR A 49 -4.17 -16.26 11.23
CA TYR A 49 -3.26 -15.82 10.18
C TYR A 49 -4.07 -15.40 8.96
N LEU A 50 -3.42 -14.73 8.03
CA LEU A 50 -3.97 -14.37 6.73
C LEU A 50 -3.22 -15.06 5.61
N GLU A 51 -3.90 -15.25 4.48
CA GLU A 51 -3.27 -15.56 3.20
C GLU A 51 -3.67 -14.48 2.20
N TYR A 52 -2.67 -13.86 1.58
CA TYR A 52 -2.88 -12.90 0.50
C TYR A 52 -2.60 -13.56 -0.83
N GLU A 53 -3.48 -13.30 -1.79
CA GLU A 53 -3.30 -13.69 -3.19
C GLU A 53 -3.43 -12.46 -4.08
N ALA A 54 -2.70 -12.45 -5.19
CA ALA A 54 -2.75 -11.37 -6.16
C ALA A 54 -2.50 -11.90 -7.57
N TYR A 55 -3.09 -11.24 -8.55
CA TYR A 55 -2.62 -11.33 -9.91
C TYR A 55 -1.50 -10.29 -10.09
N GLU A 56 -0.27 -10.73 -9.89
CA GLU A 56 0.89 -9.87 -9.74
C GLU A 56 1.07 -8.85 -10.89
N PRO A 57 0.99 -9.23 -12.19
CA PRO A 57 1.15 -8.27 -13.27
C PRO A 57 0.15 -7.12 -13.23
N LEU A 58 -1.10 -7.40 -12.87
CA LEU A 58 -2.14 -6.40 -12.79
C LEU A 58 -2.03 -5.56 -11.50
N ALA A 59 -1.59 -6.18 -10.42
CA ALA A 59 -1.30 -5.47 -9.17
C ALA A 59 -0.17 -4.46 -9.35
N LEU A 60 0.91 -4.83 -10.05
CA LEU A 60 2.00 -3.91 -10.39
C LEU A 60 1.53 -2.74 -11.25
N LYS A 61 0.68 -3.00 -12.25
CA LYS A 61 0.06 -1.93 -13.05
C LYS A 61 -0.80 -0.98 -12.21
N ALA A 62 -1.51 -1.51 -11.23
CA ALA A 62 -2.26 -0.67 -10.29
C ALA A 62 -1.31 0.21 -9.45
N PHE A 63 -0.18 -0.32 -9.00
CA PHE A 63 0.82 0.45 -8.27
C PHE A 63 1.46 1.53 -9.14
N GLU A 64 1.78 1.22 -10.40
CA GLU A 64 2.29 2.19 -11.38
C GLU A 64 1.29 3.33 -11.60
N ARG A 65 0.02 3.00 -11.73
CA ARG A 65 -1.05 3.99 -11.85
C ARG A 65 -1.11 4.90 -10.62
N ILE A 66 -1.08 4.33 -9.43
CA ILE A 66 -1.10 5.10 -8.17
C ILE A 66 0.10 6.04 -8.10
N ALA A 67 1.29 5.57 -8.44
CA ALA A 67 2.49 6.40 -8.48
C ALA A 67 2.36 7.56 -9.48
N GLY A 68 1.76 7.32 -10.64
CA GLY A 68 1.46 8.35 -11.64
C GLY A 68 0.44 9.39 -11.14
N GLU A 69 -0.63 8.94 -10.52
CA GLU A 69 -1.65 9.81 -9.91
C GLU A 69 -1.05 10.71 -8.82
N ILE A 70 -0.14 10.17 -8.00
CA ILE A 70 0.58 10.93 -6.97
C ILE A 70 1.48 11.99 -7.61
N ALA A 71 2.24 11.63 -8.64
CA ALA A 71 3.12 12.57 -9.34
C ALA A 71 2.34 13.73 -9.99
N GLU A 72 1.14 13.47 -10.49
CA GLU A 72 0.24 14.50 -11.01
C GLU A 72 -0.27 15.44 -9.92
N ARG A 73 -0.76 14.86 -8.81
CA ARG A 73 -1.46 15.62 -7.76
C ARG A 73 -0.50 16.40 -6.85
N TRP A 74 0.65 15.81 -6.57
CA TRP A 74 1.69 16.38 -5.72
C TRP A 74 3.02 16.37 -6.45
N PRO A 75 3.26 17.34 -7.36
CA PRO A 75 4.52 17.41 -8.11
C PRO A 75 5.73 17.45 -7.17
N GLY A 76 6.69 16.60 -7.43
CA GLY A 76 7.84 16.41 -6.55
C GLY A 76 7.69 15.27 -5.54
N ALA A 77 6.49 14.75 -5.30
CA ALA A 77 6.32 13.57 -4.47
C ALA A 77 6.72 12.30 -5.24
N ARG A 78 7.40 11.38 -4.54
CA ARG A 78 7.82 10.07 -5.05
C ARG A 78 7.32 8.97 -4.13
N LEU A 79 6.95 7.83 -4.72
CA LEU A 79 6.36 6.70 -4.02
C LEU A 79 7.22 5.45 -4.17
N ALA A 80 7.41 4.74 -3.06
CA ALA A 80 7.80 3.34 -3.05
C ALA A 80 6.69 2.53 -2.35
N LEU A 81 6.31 1.39 -2.93
CA LEU A 81 5.23 0.56 -2.43
C LEU A 81 5.56 -0.91 -2.65
N HIS A 82 5.66 -1.66 -1.55
CA HIS A 82 5.87 -3.10 -1.56
C HIS A 82 4.71 -3.81 -0.88
N HIS A 83 4.17 -4.84 -1.51
CA HIS A 83 3.12 -5.68 -0.93
C HIS A 83 3.59 -7.12 -0.84
N ARG A 84 3.35 -7.76 0.30
CA ARG A 84 3.64 -9.17 0.53
C ARG A 84 2.39 -10.01 0.27
N ILE A 85 2.57 -11.12 -0.44
CA ILE A 85 1.54 -12.14 -0.66
C ILE A 85 1.96 -13.47 -0.01
N GLY A 86 1.06 -14.43 0.00
CA GLY A 86 1.22 -15.69 0.70
C GLY A 86 0.73 -15.62 2.13
N ARG A 87 1.19 -16.54 2.94
CA ARG A 87 0.78 -16.67 4.35
C ARG A 87 1.52 -15.67 5.23
N LEU A 88 0.75 -14.89 6.00
CA LEU A 88 1.26 -13.93 6.97
C LEU A 88 0.72 -14.24 8.37
N GLN A 89 1.62 -14.20 9.35
CA GLN A 89 1.27 -14.38 10.76
C GLN A 89 0.83 -13.03 11.37
N ILE A 90 0.17 -13.11 12.52
CA ILE A 90 -0.20 -11.93 13.31
C ILE A 90 1.05 -11.08 13.58
N GLY A 91 0.93 -9.77 13.37
CA GLY A 91 2.01 -8.80 13.57
C GLY A 91 2.96 -8.63 12.38
N GLU A 92 2.91 -9.50 11.38
CA GLU A 92 3.72 -9.35 10.17
C GLU A 92 3.16 -8.26 9.27
N ALA A 93 4.05 -7.59 8.53
CA ALA A 93 3.68 -6.55 7.59
C ALA A 93 3.19 -7.14 6.27
N SER A 94 2.02 -6.69 5.82
CA SER A 94 1.46 -7.04 4.51
C SER A 94 1.79 -6.01 3.44
N ILE A 95 1.95 -4.75 3.82
CA ILE A 95 2.26 -3.65 2.91
C ILE A 95 3.20 -2.66 3.59
N ALA A 96 4.16 -2.15 2.84
CA ALA A 96 5.04 -1.08 3.24
C ALA A 96 5.04 0.01 2.17
N ILE A 97 4.81 1.24 2.58
CA ILE A 97 4.76 2.41 1.69
C ILE A 97 5.72 3.45 2.23
N ALA A 98 6.47 4.08 1.34
CA ALA A 98 7.24 5.27 1.64
C ALA A 98 6.94 6.35 0.60
N ALA A 99 6.70 7.56 1.07
CA ALA A 99 6.52 8.73 0.22
C ALA A 99 7.53 9.81 0.59
N ARG A 100 8.19 10.36 -0.39
CA ARG A 100 9.22 11.37 -0.26
C ARG A 100 8.78 12.63 -0.99
N SER A 101 9.02 13.80 -0.40
CA SER A 101 8.64 15.09 -1.00
C SER A 101 9.46 16.24 -0.41
N PRO A 102 9.64 17.36 -1.13
CA PRO A 102 10.21 18.58 -0.57
C PRO A 102 9.51 19.06 0.70
N HIS A 103 8.19 18.86 0.79
CA HIS A 103 7.38 19.32 1.93
C HIS A 103 6.63 18.18 2.60
N ARG A 104 6.60 18.20 3.94
CA ARG A 104 5.93 17.18 4.77
C ARG A 104 4.44 16.99 4.45
N GLY A 105 3.74 18.07 4.13
CA GLY A 105 2.30 17.99 3.80
C GLY A 105 2.03 17.08 2.62
N ASP A 106 2.80 17.23 1.54
CA ASP A 106 2.67 16.40 0.36
C ASP A 106 3.14 14.96 0.61
N ALA A 107 4.18 14.77 1.43
CA ALA A 107 4.64 13.43 1.80
C ALA A 107 3.56 12.66 2.59
N TYR A 108 2.90 13.29 3.57
CA TYR A 108 1.77 12.69 4.28
C TYR A 108 0.60 12.39 3.35
N ALA A 109 0.22 13.36 2.50
CA ALA A 109 -0.88 13.19 1.58
C ALA A 109 -0.62 12.06 0.57
N ALA A 110 0.56 12.01 -0.02
CA ALA A 110 0.94 10.96 -0.97
C ALA A 110 0.94 9.58 -0.32
N CYS A 111 1.49 9.44 0.89
CA CYS A 111 1.50 8.17 1.61
C CYS A 111 0.07 7.70 1.95
N ARG A 112 -0.78 8.58 2.47
CA ARG A 112 -2.18 8.27 2.75
C ARG A 112 -2.96 7.93 1.48
N TYR A 113 -2.80 8.71 0.43
CA TYR A 113 -3.43 8.45 -0.86
C TYR A 113 -3.07 7.06 -1.39
N ALA A 114 -1.80 6.67 -1.30
CA ALA A 114 -1.34 5.39 -1.80
C ALA A 114 -2.09 4.23 -1.15
N ILE A 115 -2.21 4.19 0.20
CA ILE A 115 -2.93 3.10 0.86
C ILE A 115 -4.42 3.10 0.55
N GLU A 116 -5.07 4.27 0.49
CA GLU A 116 -6.48 4.35 0.13
C GLU A 116 -6.72 3.83 -1.30
N ARG A 117 -5.86 4.22 -2.26
CA ARG A 117 -5.98 3.75 -3.65
C ARG A 117 -5.68 2.26 -3.81
N VAL A 118 -4.69 1.72 -3.12
CA VAL A 118 -4.42 0.27 -3.12
C VAL A 118 -5.68 -0.50 -2.73
N LYS A 119 -6.35 -0.06 -1.68
CA LYS A 119 -7.59 -0.70 -1.21
C LYS A 119 -8.75 -0.55 -2.20
N GLN A 120 -8.76 0.47 -3.03
CA GLN A 120 -9.78 0.68 -4.04
C GLN A 120 -9.56 -0.16 -5.31
N ILE A 121 -8.33 -0.23 -5.83
CA ILE A 121 -8.08 -0.70 -7.18
C ILE A 121 -7.08 -1.86 -7.33
N ALA A 122 -6.28 -2.18 -6.32
CA ALA A 122 -5.29 -3.24 -6.47
C ALA A 122 -5.94 -4.62 -6.42
N PRO A 123 -5.73 -5.50 -7.42
CA PRO A 123 -6.30 -6.84 -7.44
C PRO A 123 -5.55 -7.78 -6.51
N ILE A 124 -5.75 -7.57 -5.23
CA ILE A 124 -5.15 -8.31 -4.12
C ILE A 124 -6.29 -8.76 -3.21
N TRP A 125 -6.35 -10.05 -2.92
CA TRP A 125 -7.37 -10.67 -2.08
C TRP A 125 -6.73 -11.25 -0.83
N LYS A 126 -7.48 -11.24 0.28
CA LYS A 126 -7.06 -11.89 1.52
C LYS A 126 -8.09 -12.90 2.01
N ARG A 127 -7.58 -14.00 2.50
CA ARG A 127 -8.33 -15.06 3.17
C ARG A 127 -7.95 -15.07 4.64
N GLU A 128 -8.94 -14.95 5.49
CA GLU A 128 -8.79 -14.86 6.92
C GLU A 128 -9.05 -16.22 7.54
N PHE A 129 -8.09 -16.73 8.31
CA PHE A 129 -8.21 -18.01 9.02
C PHE A 129 -8.45 -17.74 10.50
N PHE A 130 -9.48 -18.38 11.05
CA PHE A 130 -9.90 -18.24 12.45
C PHE A 130 -10.24 -19.59 13.04
N ASP A 131 -10.57 -19.66 14.34
CA ASP A 131 -10.96 -20.90 14.99
C ASP A 131 -12.28 -21.44 14.40
N GLY A 132 -12.21 -22.60 13.75
CA GLY A 132 -13.37 -23.28 13.16
C GLY A 132 -13.59 -22.99 11.67
N GLY A 133 -12.78 -22.18 11.01
CA GLY A 133 -12.95 -21.95 9.59
C GLY A 133 -12.10 -20.84 9.00
N ASP A 134 -12.52 -20.40 7.82
CA ASP A 134 -11.88 -19.37 7.05
C ASP A 134 -12.90 -18.62 6.18
N VAL A 135 -12.56 -17.43 5.76
CA VAL A 135 -13.40 -16.59 4.92
C VAL A 135 -12.56 -15.69 4.02
N TRP A 136 -12.98 -15.56 2.77
CA TRP A 136 -12.45 -14.54 1.87
C TRP A 136 -13.01 -13.17 2.26
N ILE A 137 -12.13 -12.21 2.47
CA ILE A 137 -12.49 -10.82 2.72
C ILE A 137 -12.56 -10.08 1.39
N GLU A 138 -13.62 -9.32 1.20
CA GLU A 138 -13.80 -8.49 0.01
C GLU A 138 -12.59 -7.59 -0.21
N GLY A 139 -12.06 -7.63 -1.45
CA GLY A 139 -10.90 -6.86 -1.85
C GLY A 139 -11.28 -5.55 -2.55
N ALA A 140 -10.40 -5.09 -3.44
CA ALA A 140 -10.62 -3.90 -4.23
C ALA A 140 -11.84 -4.06 -5.16
N THR A 141 -12.75 -3.10 -5.13
CA THR A 141 -14.02 -3.13 -5.87
C THR A 141 -14.17 -2.00 -6.87
N ALA A 142 -13.36 -0.95 -6.77
CA ALA A 142 -13.45 0.19 -7.66
C ALA A 142 -12.76 -0.07 -9.00
N ASN A 143 -13.39 0.41 -10.07
CA ASN A 143 -12.72 0.52 -11.36
C ASN A 143 -11.60 1.57 -11.24
N PRO A 144 -10.36 1.29 -11.71
CA PRO A 144 -9.29 2.27 -11.72
C PRO A 144 -9.64 3.61 -12.39
N ASP A 145 -10.55 3.61 -13.36
CA ASP A 145 -11.01 4.80 -14.06
C ASP A 145 -12.19 5.52 -13.38
N ASP A 146 -12.66 5.03 -12.24
CA ASP A 146 -13.73 5.68 -11.47
C ASP A 146 -13.21 6.96 -10.79
N GLU A 147 -13.57 8.10 -11.36
CA GLU A 147 -13.19 9.41 -10.85
C GLU A 147 -13.79 9.74 -9.46
N ARG A 148 -14.91 9.13 -9.11
CA ARG A 148 -15.52 9.32 -7.78
C ARG A 148 -14.67 8.64 -6.70
N ALA A 149 -14.21 7.41 -6.97
CA ALA A 149 -13.33 6.69 -6.08
C ALA A 149 -11.99 7.43 -5.92
N ARG A 150 -11.43 7.93 -7.03
CA ARG A 150 -10.20 8.73 -7.00
C ARG A 150 -10.35 9.99 -6.15
N ARG A 151 -11.41 10.77 -6.35
CA ARG A 151 -11.68 11.98 -5.54
C ARG A 151 -11.86 11.66 -4.06
N GLU A 152 -12.49 10.54 -3.72
CA GLU A 152 -12.60 10.12 -2.31
C GLU A 152 -11.24 9.81 -1.69
N ALA A 153 -10.36 9.12 -2.41
CA ALA A 153 -8.99 8.88 -1.95
C ALA A 153 -8.22 10.21 -1.74
N GLU A 154 -8.36 11.17 -2.64
CA GLU A 154 -7.77 12.51 -2.51
C GLU A 154 -8.32 13.24 -1.27
N ARG A 155 -9.62 13.19 -1.06
CA ARG A 155 -10.27 13.79 0.10
C ARG A 155 -9.73 13.22 1.41
N LEU A 156 -9.60 11.91 1.50
CA LEU A 156 -9.04 11.23 2.67
C LEU A 156 -7.56 11.57 2.89
N ALA A 157 -6.81 11.70 1.82
CA ALA A 157 -5.38 12.04 1.88
C ALA A 157 -5.11 13.45 2.39
N CYS A 158 -6.02 14.39 2.11
CA CYS A 158 -5.89 15.81 2.47
C CYS A 158 -6.67 16.19 3.74
N ALA A 159 -7.31 15.22 4.38
CA ALA A 159 -8.09 15.45 5.59
C ALA A 159 -7.23 15.67 6.83
#